data_4723629f10a618eb342c79313e6a9f40
#
_entry.id   4723629f10a618eb342c79313e6a9f40
#
_cell.length_a   1.000
_cell.length_b   1.000
_cell.length_c   1.000
_cell.angle_alpha   90.00
_cell.angle_beta   90.00
_cell.angle_gamma   90.00
#
_symmetry.space_group_name_H-M   'P 1'
#
loop_
_entity.id
_entity.type
_entity.pdbx_description
1 polymer ?
#
loop_
_entity_poly.entity_id
_entity_poly.type
_entity_poly.pdbx_seq_one_letter_code
_entity_poly.pdbx_strand_id
1 'polypeptide(L)'
;SAVSSDMLDWEMEDGIRLQGSGDTGGPRYLPLPGGGGRLYCCSSEPSKSGERASTNVISAVTSDGLRFEIEPGFRIRDNQSDYDNNGITAAEVIPPSVEGSPYTMVYSTWQDAPTGSVIPPHPSQDVDSTESGNSVDFAAASIASDMAGYRSRIFVARSTDGLEWGQGECVVDGAGYGADGIDAVHAEDMSVIKVSEGVYRMYYAACDKEGNWRVASAITESSGE
;
A
#
# COMPACT_ATOMS: atom_id res chain seq x y z
N SER A 1 -0.25 19.94 0.09
CA SER A 1 -0.42 19.79 1.56
C SER A 1 -1.46 20.77 2.08
N ALA A 2 -1.86 20.55 3.32
CA ALA A 2 -2.71 21.43 4.08
C ALA A 2 -2.21 21.51 5.52
N VAL A 3 -2.50 22.60 6.20
CA VAL A 3 -2.18 22.81 7.61
C VAL A 3 -3.44 23.02 8.43
N SER A 4 -3.41 22.60 9.69
CA SER A 4 -4.50 22.76 10.62
C SER A 4 -3.95 22.94 12.03
N SER A 5 -4.63 23.71 12.87
CA SER A 5 -4.33 23.85 14.30
C SER A 5 -5.18 22.94 15.19
N ASP A 6 -6.26 22.37 14.68
CA ASP A 6 -7.25 21.58 15.41
C ASP A 6 -7.61 20.24 14.75
N MET A 7 -7.06 19.98 13.57
CA MET A 7 -7.35 18.80 12.71
C MET A 7 -8.78 18.73 12.17
N LEU A 8 -9.56 19.79 12.29
CA LEU A 8 -10.93 19.90 11.76
C LEU A 8 -11.00 20.87 10.59
N ASP A 9 -10.43 22.07 10.77
CA ASP A 9 -10.36 23.09 9.75
C ASP A 9 -8.96 23.08 9.09
N TRP A 10 -8.93 22.85 7.77
CA TRP A 10 -7.70 22.71 7.01
C TRP A 10 -7.52 23.83 6.00
N GLU A 11 -6.40 24.53 6.07
CA GLU A 11 -5.97 25.51 5.09
C GLU A 11 -5.05 24.87 4.06
N MET A 12 -5.46 24.91 2.79
CA MET A 12 -4.68 24.38 1.69
C MET A 12 -3.48 25.27 1.39
N GLU A 13 -2.32 24.67 1.28
CA GLU A 13 -1.09 25.32 0.89
C GLU A 13 -0.90 25.25 -0.64
N ASP A 14 -0.45 26.33 -1.24
CA ASP A 14 -0.18 26.41 -2.66
C ASP A 14 0.96 25.47 -3.11
N GLY A 15 0.82 24.97 -4.33
CA GLY A 15 1.85 24.21 -5.04
C GLY A 15 1.76 22.68 -4.85
N ILE A 16 2.49 21.99 -5.71
CA ILE A 16 2.63 20.54 -5.70
C ILE A 16 3.86 20.20 -4.87
N ARG A 17 3.72 19.27 -3.92
CA ARG A 17 4.82 18.83 -3.05
C ARG A 17 5.74 17.84 -3.73
N LEU A 18 5.16 16.89 -4.47
CA LEU A 18 5.88 15.85 -5.18
C LEU A 18 5.17 15.57 -6.50
N GLN A 19 5.93 15.49 -7.58
CA GLN A 19 5.45 15.05 -8.88
C GLN A 19 6.43 13.99 -9.41
N GLY A 20 5.96 12.75 -9.49
CA GLY A 20 6.68 11.65 -10.10
C GLY A 20 6.60 11.64 -11.64
N SER A 21 7.20 10.64 -12.26
CA SER A 21 7.13 10.40 -13.70
C SER A 21 5.77 9.85 -14.15
N GLY A 22 4.99 9.30 -13.23
CA GLY A 22 3.65 8.74 -13.43
C GLY A 22 2.73 9.10 -12.27
N ASP A 23 1.62 8.38 -12.16
CA ASP A 23 0.69 8.57 -11.06
C ASP A 23 1.38 8.24 -9.73
N THR A 24 1.18 9.11 -8.76
CA THR A 24 1.82 8.99 -7.44
C THR A 24 0.76 9.14 -6.36
N GLY A 25 0.69 8.17 -5.46
CA GLY A 25 -0.32 8.13 -4.40
C GLY A 25 0.16 7.42 -3.14
N GLY A 26 -0.73 7.30 -2.14
CA GLY A 26 -0.47 6.61 -0.89
C GLY A 26 0.70 7.18 -0.08
N PRO A 27 0.79 8.53 0.15
CA PRO A 27 1.95 9.12 0.81
C PRO A 27 2.04 8.68 2.28
N ARG A 28 3.26 8.35 2.69
CA ARG A 28 3.62 8.05 4.10
C ARG A 28 4.84 8.87 4.48
N TYR A 29 4.65 9.82 5.39
CA TYR A 29 5.71 10.70 5.87
C TYR A 29 6.40 10.12 7.09
N LEU A 30 7.71 10.08 7.05
CA LEU A 30 8.57 9.63 8.13
C LEU A 30 9.50 10.77 8.54
N PRO A 31 9.40 11.30 9.79
CA PRO A 31 10.39 12.23 10.31
C PRO A 31 11.77 11.59 10.35
N LEU A 32 12.82 12.34 9.95
CA LEU A 32 14.20 11.86 10.00
C LEU A 32 14.92 12.43 11.24
N PRO A 33 15.87 11.65 11.82
CA PRO A 33 16.75 12.17 12.82
C PRO A 33 17.54 13.39 12.29
N GLY A 34 17.55 14.48 13.05
CA GLY A 34 18.23 15.71 12.62
C GLY A 34 17.36 16.73 11.90
N GLY A 35 16.08 16.43 11.70
CA GLY A 35 15.09 17.31 11.09
C GLY A 35 14.73 16.94 9.64
N GLY A 36 13.66 17.55 9.15
CA GLY A 36 13.08 17.18 7.86
C GLY A 36 12.40 15.81 7.88
N GLY A 37 12.23 15.20 6.72
CA GLY A 37 11.59 13.91 6.61
C GLY A 37 11.75 13.24 5.27
N ARG A 38 11.32 12.00 5.20
CA ARG A 38 11.22 11.21 3.99
C ARG A 38 9.75 10.85 3.75
N LEU A 39 9.32 11.04 2.51
CA LEU A 39 8.00 10.64 2.04
C LEU A 39 8.16 9.40 1.18
N TYR A 40 7.43 8.34 1.51
CA TYR A 40 7.30 7.15 0.67
C TYR A 40 5.97 7.22 -0.05
N CYS A 41 5.95 6.85 -1.32
CA CYS A 41 4.75 6.84 -2.16
C CYS A 41 4.75 5.62 -3.08
N CYS A 42 3.57 5.13 -3.40
CA CYS A 42 3.40 4.26 -4.56
C CYS A 42 3.40 5.11 -5.83
N SER A 43 4.17 4.72 -6.82
CA SER A 43 4.28 5.44 -8.10
C SER A 43 4.15 4.48 -9.26
N SER A 44 3.20 4.77 -10.16
CA SER A 44 3.04 4.01 -11.41
C SER A 44 3.99 4.55 -12.45
N GLU A 45 4.72 3.67 -13.12
CA GLU A 45 5.44 4.05 -14.33
C GLU A 45 4.47 4.09 -15.52
N PRO A 46 4.67 5.02 -16.47
CA PRO A 46 3.85 5.05 -17.68
C PRO A 46 3.96 3.71 -18.41
N SER A 47 2.82 3.06 -18.63
CA SER A 47 2.80 1.82 -19.39
C SER A 47 3.03 2.11 -20.88
N LYS A 48 3.73 1.21 -21.57
CA LYS A 48 3.69 1.17 -23.02
C LYS A 48 2.29 0.72 -23.45
N SER A 49 1.85 1.19 -24.62
CA SER A 49 0.52 0.85 -25.16
C SER A 49 0.26 -0.67 -25.10
N GLY A 50 -0.75 -1.07 -24.34
CA GLY A 50 -1.16 -2.46 -24.17
C GLY A 50 -0.47 -3.24 -23.05
N GLU A 51 0.48 -2.63 -22.33
CA GLU A 51 1.07 -3.20 -21.13
C GLU A 51 0.44 -2.57 -19.88
N ARG A 52 0.41 -3.31 -18.79
CA ARG A 52 -0.04 -2.80 -17.50
C ARG A 52 0.98 -1.84 -16.92
N ALA A 53 0.51 -0.81 -16.23
CA ALA A 53 1.38 0.08 -15.48
C ALA A 53 2.03 -0.69 -14.31
N SER A 54 3.36 -0.55 -14.19
CA SER A 54 4.13 -1.07 -13.06
C SER A 54 4.02 -0.10 -11.90
N THR A 55 3.65 -0.56 -10.71
CA THR A 55 3.56 0.27 -9.50
C THR A 55 4.62 -0.11 -8.50
N ASN A 56 5.47 0.84 -8.14
CA ASN A 56 6.62 0.66 -7.28
C ASN A 56 6.55 1.61 -6.08
N VAL A 57 7.33 1.35 -5.04
CA VAL A 57 7.52 2.33 -3.95
C VAL A 57 8.73 3.20 -4.28
N ILE A 58 8.52 4.50 -4.30
CA ILE A 58 9.55 5.54 -4.39
C ILE A 58 9.68 6.27 -3.06
N SER A 59 10.73 7.04 -2.89
CA SER A 59 10.84 7.99 -1.78
C SER A 59 11.38 9.35 -2.22
N ALA A 60 11.09 10.36 -1.42
CA ALA A 60 11.58 11.72 -1.59
C ALA A 60 11.90 12.32 -0.22
N VAL A 61 12.95 13.14 -0.16
CA VAL A 61 13.38 13.81 1.08
C VAL A 61 13.02 15.27 1.08
N THR A 62 12.84 15.82 2.25
CA THR A 62 12.59 17.24 2.48
C THR A 62 13.26 17.72 3.75
N SER A 63 13.67 18.97 3.76
CA SER A 63 14.13 19.68 4.99
C SER A 63 13.08 20.60 5.58
N ASP A 64 12.05 20.98 4.80
CA ASP A 64 11.06 21.98 5.18
C ASP A 64 9.61 21.49 5.13
N GLY A 65 9.37 20.26 4.65
CA GLY A 65 8.04 19.69 4.45
C GLY A 65 7.28 20.24 3.23
N LEU A 66 7.87 21.17 2.50
CA LEU A 66 7.24 21.85 1.38
C LEU A 66 7.86 21.50 0.03
N ARG A 67 9.17 21.26 0.01
CA ARG A 67 9.91 20.87 -1.19
C ARG A 67 10.49 19.50 -1.00
N PHE A 68 10.15 18.61 -1.92
CA PHE A 68 10.58 17.21 -1.88
C PHE A 68 11.47 16.92 -3.09
N GLU A 69 12.62 16.30 -2.82
CA GLU A 69 13.54 15.82 -3.84
C GLU A 69 13.45 14.30 -3.90
N ILE A 70 13.10 13.76 -5.10
CA ILE A 70 12.98 12.33 -5.31
C ILE A 70 14.36 11.68 -5.16
N GLU A 71 14.44 10.68 -4.30
CA GLU A 71 15.64 9.88 -4.14
C GLU A 71 15.76 8.86 -5.28
N PRO A 72 16.93 8.66 -5.87
CA PRO A 72 17.11 7.75 -7.00
C PRO A 72 16.74 6.30 -6.67
N GLY A 73 16.13 5.61 -7.63
CA GLY A 73 15.76 4.21 -7.54
C GLY A 73 14.43 3.97 -6.83
N PHE A 74 14.02 2.71 -6.82
CA PHE A 74 12.81 2.26 -6.14
C PHE A 74 13.16 1.68 -4.78
N ARG A 75 12.25 1.85 -3.82
CA ARG A 75 12.38 1.25 -2.49
C ARG A 75 11.95 -0.21 -2.54
N ILE A 76 10.81 -0.47 -3.13
CA ILE A 76 10.30 -1.79 -3.49
C ILE A 76 9.89 -1.73 -4.96
N ARG A 77 10.26 -2.76 -5.73
CA ARG A 77 9.83 -2.94 -7.12
C ARG A 77 8.72 -3.97 -7.17
N ASP A 78 7.82 -3.82 -8.12
CA ASP A 78 6.98 -4.94 -8.54
C ASP A 78 7.84 -6.05 -9.16
N ASN A 79 7.28 -7.23 -9.30
CA ASN A 79 7.97 -8.42 -9.84
C ASN A 79 9.22 -8.88 -9.05
N GLN A 80 9.33 -8.55 -7.76
CA GLN A 80 10.37 -9.10 -6.89
C GLN A 80 10.04 -10.52 -6.40
N SER A 81 8.77 -10.89 -6.45
CA SER A 81 8.27 -12.23 -6.11
C SER A 81 7.14 -12.65 -7.06
N ASP A 82 6.72 -13.91 -6.98
CA ASP A 82 5.57 -14.39 -7.76
C ASP A 82 4.25 -13.69 -7.37
N TYR A 83 4.23 -12.96 -6.23
CA TYR A 83 3.05 -12.27 -5.71
C TYR A 83 2.94 -10.81 -6.09
N ASP A 84 4.04 -10.15 -6.43
CA ASP A 84 4.04 -8.71 -6.70
C ASP A 84 4.18 -8.38 -8.19
N ASN A 85 3.73 -9.29 -9.03
CA ASN A 85 3.82 -9.16 -10.49
C ASN A 85 2.86 -8.14 -11.11
N ASN A 86 1.91 -7.61 -10.33
CA ASN A 86 0.93 -6.62 -10.79
C ASN A 86 1.07 -5.24 -10.14
N GLY A 87 1.97 -5.11 -9.19
CA GLY A 87 2.28 -3.84 -8.56
C GLY A 87 1.91 -3.75 -7.08
N ILE A 88 2.36 -2.67 -6.49
CA ILE A 88 2.22 -2.40 -5.06
C ILE A 88 1.08 -1.40 -4.86
N THR A 89 0.16 -1.68 -3.94
CA THR A 89 -1.04 -0.88 -3.72
C THR A 89 -0.91 0.11 -2.59
N ALA A 90 -0.26 -0.31 -1.51
CA ALA A 90 -0.04 0.52 -0.33
C ALA A 90 1.26 0.13 0.36
N ALA A 91 1.87 1.08 1.05
CA ALA A 91 3.05 0.84 1.88
C ALA A 91 2.99 1.69 3.15
N GLU A 92 3.34 1.09 4.29
CA GLU A 92 3.49 1.73 5.60
C GLU A 92 4.94 1.53 6.06
N VAL A 93 5.59 2.59 6.55
CA VAL A 93 6.98 2.51 7.01
C VAL A 93 7.07 2.80 8.49
N ILE A 94 7.60 1.83 9.22
CA ILE A 94 7.83 1.89 10.66
C ILE A 94 9.31 2.20 10.89
N PRO A 95 9.62 3.30 11.61
CA PRO A 95 11.01 3.65 11.94
C PRO A 95 11.62 2.66 12.93
N PRO A 96 12.96 2.61 13.03
CA PRO A 96 13.64 1.89 14.08
C PRO A 96 13.11 2.26 15.47
N SER A 97 12.76 1.29 16.30
CA SER A 97 12.28 1.52 17.66
C SER A 97 13.42 1.78 18.65
N VAL A 98 14.59 1.23 18.38
CA VAL A 98 15.83 1.42 19.12
C VAL A 98 16.98 1.60 18.15
N GLU A 99 18.09 2.20 18.61
CA GLU A 99 19.28 2.37 17.81
C GLU A 99 19.81 1.02 17.30
N GLY A 100 20.08 0.94 15.99
CA GLY A 100 20.57 -0.28 15.32
C GLY A 100 19.48 -1.27 14.89
N SER A 101 18.22 -1.05 15.27
CA SER A 101 17.13 -1.85 14.69
C SER A 101 16.78 -1.37 13.26
N PRO A 102 16.29 -2.25 12.39
CA PRO A 102 15.97 -1.88 11.03
C PRO A 102 14.69 -1.04 10.93
N TYR A 103 14.57 -0.29 9.84
CA TYR A 103 13.28 0.14 9.32
C TYR A 103 12.50 -1.07 8.86
N THR A 104 11.18 -1.01 9.01
CA THR A 104 10.28 -2.06 8.54
C THR A 104 9.26 -1.42 7.60
N MET A 105 9.14 -1.94 6.38
CA MET A 105 8.06 -1.59 5.47
C MET A 105 7.07 -2.72 5.44
N VAL A 106 5.81 -2.41 5.71
CA VAL A 106 4.68 -3.30 5.48
C VAL A 106 4.00 -2.82 4.22
N TYR A 107 3.77 -3.68 3.25
CA TYR A 107 3.21 -3.29 1.98
C TYR A 107 2.29 -4.37 1.41
N SER A 108 1.31 -3.96 0.62
CA SER A 108 0.43 -4.87 -0.10
C SER A 108 0.75 -4.90 -1.59
N THR A 109 0.64 -6.07 -2.18
CA THR A 109 0.90 -6.30 -3.60
C THR A 109 -0.26 -7.04 -4.23
N TRP A 110 -0.39 -6.91 -5.54
CA TRP A 110 -1.37 -7.63 -6.34
C TRP A 110 -0.73 -8.73 -7.16
N GLN A 111 -1.46 -9.83 -7.24
CA GLN A 111 -1.15 -10.96 -8.11
C GLN A 111 -2.37 -11.31 -8.94
N ASP A 112 -2.16 -11.79 -10.17
CA ASP A 112 -3.23 -12.38 -10.96
C ASP A 112 -3.82 -13.59 -10.24
N ALA A 113 -5.16 -13.65 -10.19
CA ALA A 113 -5.83 -14.84 -9.71
C ALA A 113 -5.56 -16.02 -10.66
N PRO A 114 -5.48 -17.25 -10.14
CA PRO A 114 -5.30 -18.42 -10.99
C PRO A 114 -6.37 -18.49 -12.09
N THR A 115 -6.00 -18.94 -13.29
CA THR A 115 -6.92 -19.08 -14.41
C THR A 115 -8.10 -19.97 -14.02
N GLY A 116 -9.32 -19.50 -14.29
CA GLY A 116 -10.56 -20.20 -13.95
C GLY A 116 -11.08 -19.92 -12.55
N SER A 117 -10.41 -19.05 -11.81
CA SER A 117 -10.92 -18.57 -10.52
C SER A 117 -12.22 -17.79 -10.70
N VAL A 118 -13.18 -18.02 -9.81
CA VAL A 118 -14.38 -17.20 -9.70
C VAL A 118 -14.05 -16.06 -8.75
N ILE A 119 -14.10 -14.83 -9.27
CA ILE A 119 -13.83 -13.63 -8.50
C ILE A 119 -15.16 -13.10 -8.01
N PRO A 120 -15.34 -12.90 -6.72
CA PRO A 120 -16.55 -12.31 -6.20
C PRO A 120 -16.68 -10.85 -6.69
N PRO A 121 -17.90 -10.38 -6.97
CA PRO A 121 -18.11 -9.00 -7.35
C PRO A 121 -17.74 -8.07 -6.19
N HIS A 122 -17.09 -6.96 -6.51
CA HIS A 122 -16.82 -5.92 -5.52
C HIS A 122 -18.15 -5.29 -5.04
N PRO A 123 -18.31 -4.98 -3.73
CA PRO A 123 -19.56 -4.40 -3.20
C PRO A 123 -20.00 -3.10 -3.88
N SER A 124 -19.07 -2.33 -4.43
CA SER A 124 -19.42 -1.11 -5.17
C SER A 124 -19.96 -1.36 -6.59
N GLN A 125 -20.04 -2.61 -7.05
CA GLN A 125 -20.68 -2.96 -8.33
C GLN A 125 -22.22 -2.92 -8.30
N ASP A 126 -22.80 -3.06 -7.11
CA ASP A 126 -24.25 -2.96 -6.93
C ASP A 126 -24.79 -1.51 -7.04
N VAL A 127 -23.89 -0.54 -7.20
CA VAL A 127 -24.30 0.81 -7.55
C VAL A 127 -24.72 0.77 -9.01
N ASP A 128 -26.02 0.84 -9.22
CA ASP A 128 -26.67 0.89 -10.52
C ASP A 128 -26.01 1.97 -11.40
N SER A 129 -25.09 1.53 -12.25
CA SER A 129 -24.23 2.39 -13.06
C SER A 129 -24.99 3.17 -14.13
N THR A 130 -26.31 3.01 -14.20
CA THR A 130 -27.15 3.59 -15.23
C THR A 130 -27.61 5.03 -14.95
N GLU A 131 -27.42 5.56 -13.73
CA GLU A 131 -27.96 6.89 -13.39
C GLU A 131 -26.94 8.01 -13.14
N SER A 132 -25.64 7.78 -13.13
CA SER A 132 -24.67 8.85 -12.88
C SER A 132 -23.60 8.95 -13.95
N GLY A 133 -23.93 9.66 -15.02
CA GLY A 133 -23.00 9.88 -16.12
C GLY A 133 -21.86 10.80 -15.79
N ASN A 134 -20.95 10.66 -14.97
CA ASN A 134 -19.60 11.28 -14.89
C ASN A 134 -18.77 10.84 -13.66
N SER A 135 -19.38 10.21 -12.67
CA SER A 135 -18.62 9.60 -11.55
C SER A 135 -18.22 8.15 -11.87
N VAL A 136 -18.71 7.61 -12.97
CA VAL A 136 -18.55 6.22 -13.38
C VAL A 136 -17.12 5.90 -13.77
N ASP A 137 -16.37 6.86 -14.34
CA ASP A 137 -15.06 6.55 -14.90
C ASP A 137 -14.00 6.28 -13.83
N PHE A 138 -13.99 7.02 -12.74
CA PHE A 138 -13.02 6.78 -11.66
C PHE A 138 -13.40 5.57 -10.82
N ALA A 139 -14.68 5.46 -10.46
CA ALA A 139 -15.19 4.29 -9.74
C ALA A 139 -15.05 3.02 -10.61
N ALA A 140 -15.38 3.10 -11.91
CA ALA A 140 -15.23 1.98 -12.82
C ALA A 140 -13.76 1.57 -13.03
N ALA A 141 -12.82 2.48 -13.05
CA ALA A 141 -11.39 2.16 -13.15
C ALA A 141 -10.84 1.50 -11.88
N SER A 142 -11.26 1.99 -10.70
CA SER A 142 -10.91 1.38 -9.42
C SER A 142 -11.55 0.01 -9.26
N ILE A 143 -12.85 -0.11 -9.55
CA ILE A 143 -13.60 -1.37 -9.53
C ILE A 143 -13.04 -2.35 -10.57
N ALA A 144 -12.64 -1.88 -11.75
CA ALA A 144 -12.08 -2.74 -12.78
C ALA A 144 -10.77 -3.38 -12.36
N SER A 145 -9.96 -2.73 -11.51
CA SER A 145 -8.77 -3.35 -10.95
C SER A 145 -9.12 -4.49 -9.99
N ASP A 146 -10.08 -4.28 -9.11
CA ASP A 146 -10.53 -5.30 -8.15
C ASP A 146 -11.28 -6.46 -8.84
N MET A 147 -11.90 -6.17 -9.97
CA MET A 147 -12.64 -7.15 -10.78
C MET A 147 -11.81 -7.92 -11.78
N ALA A 148 -10.61 -7.46 -12.06
CA ALA A 148 -9.81 -8.02 -13.16
C ALA A 148 -9.12 -9.34 -12.81
N GLY A 149 -9.51 -10.00 -11.74
CA GLY A 149 -8.98 -11.30 -11.38
C GLY A 149 -7.71 -11.24 -10.57
N TYR A 150 -7.62 -10.26 -9.70
CA TYR A 150 -6.48 -10.11 -8.81
C TYR A 150 -6.78 -10.66 -7.42
N ARG A 151 -5.72 -10.96 -6.72
CA ARG A 151 -5.70 -11.13 -5.28
C ARG A 151 -4.60 -10.27 -4.71
N SER A 152 -4.77 -9.80 -3.48
CA SER A 152 -3.75 -9.05 -2.77
C SER A 152 -3.25 -9.80 -1.54
N ARG A 153 -1.99 -9.52 -1.17
CA ARG A 153 -1.28 -10.11 -0.03
C ARG A 153 -0.42 -9.05 0.64
N ILE A 154 -0.13 -9.25 1.92
CA ILE A 154 0.67 -8.32 2.71
C ILE A 154 2.05 -8.90 2.96
N PHE A 155 3.05 -8.07 2.74
CA PHE A 155 4.47 -8.38 2.86
C PHE A 155 5.17 -7.47 3.85
N VAL A 156 6.30 -7.92 4.35
CA VAL A 156 7.22 -7.14 5.18
C VAL A 156 8.61 -7.17 4.57
N ALA A 157 9.21 -6.00 4.37
CA ALA A 157 10.62 -5.84 4.02
C ALA A 157 11.35 -5.05 5.11
N ARG A 158 12.67 -5.21 5.19
CA ARG A 158 13.51 -4.53 6.18
C ARG A 158 14.63 -3.77 5.49
N SER A 159 15.04 -2.66 6.12
CA SER A 159 16.11 -1.80 5.64
C SER A 159 16.91 -1.24 6.81
N THR A 160 18.21 -1.08 6.64
CA THR A 160 19.07 -0.41 7.65
C THR A 160 19.13 1.09 7.50
N ASP A 161 18.77 1.64 6.33
CA ASP A 161 18.89 3.05 5.97
C ASP A 161 17.60 3.69 5.45
N GLY A 162 16.56 2.86 5.23
CA GLY A 162 15.30 3.29 4.61
C GLY A 162 15.38 3.52 3.10
N LEU A 163 16.51 3.19 2.46
CA LEU A 163 16.73 3.36 1.02
C LEU A 163 16.87 2.01 0.31
N GLU A 164 17.74 1.16 0.82
CA GLU A 164 17.92 -0.18 0.30
C GLU A 164 17.11 -1.17 1.12
N TRP A 165 16.18 -1.86 0.47
CA TRP A 165 15.25 -2.78 1.12
C TRP A 165 15.54 -4.21 0.71
N GLY A 166 15.49 -5.11 1.69
CA GLY A 166 15.58 -6.54 1.44
C GLY A 166 14.35 -7.07 0.70
N GLN A 167 14.43 -8.33 0.28
CA GLN A 167 13.31 -9.02 -0.32
C GLN A 167 12.14 -9.08 0.69
N GLY A 168 10.91 -8.84 0.20
CA GLY A 168 9.72 -8.93 1.01
C GLY A 168 9.36 -10.38 1.37
N GLU A 169 8.92 -10.57 2.60
CA GLU A 169 8.39 -11.82 3.12
C GLU A 169 6.87 -11.69 3.27
N CYS A 170 6.10 -12.64 2.72
CA CYS A 170 4.65 -12.65 2.84
C CYS A 170 4.24 -12.96 4.29
N VAL A 171 3.51 -12.06 4.93
CA VAL A 171 3.08 -12.18 6.33
C VAL A 171 1.58 -12.39 6.48
N VAL A 172 0.79 -11.99 5.47
CA VAL A 172 -0.64 -12.32 5.38
C VAL A 172 -0.89 -12.88 4.00
N ASP A 173 -0.95 -14.18 3.89
CA ASP A 173 -1.18 -14.91 2.65
C ASP A 173 -2.67 -15.30 2.47
N GLY A 174 -3.47 -15.13 3.52
CA GLY A 174 -4.79 -15.74 3.56
C GLY A 174 -4.71 -17.26 3.47
N ALA A 175 -5.84 -17.92 3.44
CA ALA A 175 -5.88 -19.39 3.32
C ALA A 175 -5.72 -19.88 1.86
N GLY A 176 -5.38 -18.98 0.93
CA GLY A 176 -5.33 -19.24 -0.50
C GLY A 176 -6.64 -18.96 -1.23
N TYR A 177 -6.55 -18.75 -2.54
CA TYR A 177 -7.70 -18.39 -3.37
C TYR A 177 -8.77 -19.50 -3.35
N GLY A 178 -10.01 -19.13 -2.98
CA GLY A 178 -11.13 -20.06 -2.85
C GLY A 178 -11.23 -20.82 -1.52
N ALA A 179 -10.33 -20.56 -0.57
CA ALA A 179 -10.43 -21.10 0.78
C ALA A 179 -11.51 -20.40 1.63
N ASP A 180 -11.82 -20.96 2.80
CA ASP A 180 -12.83 -20.42 3.73
C ASP A 180 -12.26 -19.36 4.70
N GLY A 181 -11.26 -18.59 4.27
CA GLY A 181 -10.65 -17.51 5.05
C GLY A 181 -11.35 -16.16 4.84
N ILE A 182 -11.32 -15.29 5.85
CA ILE A 182 -11.88 -13.93 5.75
C ILE A 182 -11.11 -13.04 4.77
N ASP A 183 -9.88 -13.42 4.41
CA ASP A 183 -8.94 -12.75 3.53
C ASP A 183 -8.46 -13.67 2.38
N ALA A 184 -9.31 -14.62 2.01
CA ALA A 184 -8.98 -15.60 0.97
C ALA A 184 -8.71 -14.97 -0.39
N VAL A 185 -9.37 -13.85 -0.71
CA VAL A 185 -9.19 -13.12 -1.97
C VAL A 185 -8.24 -11.94 -1.79
N HIS A 186 -8.56 -11.03 -0.84
CA HIS A 186 -7.75 -9.83 -0.61
C HIS A 186 -7.34 -9.66 0.84
N ALA A 187 -6.09 -9.22 1.02
CA ALA A 187 -5.52 -8.66 2.22
C ALA A 187 -4.68 -7.45 1.81
N GLU A 188 -5.14 -6.23 2.14
CA GLU A 188 -4.53 -5.00 1.63
C GLU A 188 -4.80 -3.78 2.52
N ASP A 189 -4.29 -2.60 2.13
CA ASP A 189 -4.56 -1.31 2.78
C ASP A 189 -4.35 -1.34 4.30
N MET A 190 -3.17 -1.80 4.70
CA MET A 190 -2.83 -1.98 6.10
C MET A 190 -2.47 -0.66 6.77
N SER A 191 -2.79 -0.60 8.06
CA SER A 191 -2.30 0.39 9.02
C SER A 191 -1.70 -0.34 10.22
N VAL A 192 -0.52 0.07 10.67
CA VAL A 192 0.23 -0.60 11.72
C VAL A 192 0.42 0.32 12.92
N ILE A 193 0.11 -0.18 14.11
CA ILE A 193 0.35 0.52 15.36
C ILE A 193 1.30 -0.26 16.28
N LYS A 194 2.15 0.44 17.01
CA LYS A 194 2.94 -0.14 18.09
C LYS A 194 2.06 -0.28 19.32
N VAL A 195 1.88 -1.49 19.82
CA VAL A 195 1.09 -1.78 21.04
C VAL A 195 1.96 -1.70 22.29
N SER A 196 3.15 -2.31 22.20
CA SER A 196 4.18 -2.26 23.24
C SER A 196 5.54 -2.47 22.62
N GLU A 197 6.61 -2.56 23.41
CA GLU A 197 7.95 -2.82 22.88
C GLU A 197 7.97 -4.17 22.16
N GLY A 198 8.39 -4.17 20.88
CA GLY A 198 8.45 -5.36 20.02
C GLY A 198 7.09 -5.92 19.59
N VAL A 199 5.96 -5.34 20.02
CA VAL A 199 4.62 -5.83 19.67
C VAL A 199 3.89 -4.80 18.83
N TYR A 200 3.50 -5.23 17.63
CA TYR A 200 2.75 -4.42 16.66
C TYR A 200 1.41 -5.07 16.34
N ARG A 201 0.42 -4.24 16.12
CA ARG A 201 -0.88 -4.67 15.58
C ARG A 201 -1.09 -4.03 14.22
N MET A 202 -1.52 -4.83 13.28
CA MET A 202 -1.93 -4.40 11.96
C MET A 202 -3.45 -4.52 11.84
N TYR A 203 -4.08 -3.51 11.24
CA TYR A 203 -5.44 -3.57 10.73
C TYR A 203 -5.35 -3.53 9.21
N TYR A 204 -6.17 -4.31 8.52
CA TYR A 204 -6.14 -4.38 7.06
C TYR A 204 -7.52 -4.67 6.48
N ALA A 205 -7.72 -4.31 5.23
CA ALA A 205 -8.90 -4.67 4.47
C ALA A 205 -8.79 -6.14 4.04
N ALA A 206 -9.81 -6.91 4.33
CA ALA A 206 -9.89 -8.34 4.04
C ALA A 206 -11.14 -8.65 3.22
N CYS A 207 -11.00 -9.47 2.18
CA CYS A 207 -12.11 -9.93 1.35
C CYS A 207 -12.13 -11.45 1.26
N ASP A 208 -13.28 -12.04 1.58
CA ASP A 208 -13.49 -13.48 1.49
C ASP A 208 -13.92 -13.91 0.07
N LYS A 209 -14.08 -15.22 -0.13
CA LYS A 209 -14.47 -15.80 -1.41
C LYS A 209 -15.88 -15.44 -1.87
N GLU A 210 -16.73 -14.97 -0.99
CA GLU A 210 -18.09 -14.47 -1.28
C GLU A 210 -18.11 -12.97 -1.63
N GLY A 211 -16.97 -12.28 -1.56
CA GLY A 211 -16.86 -10.86 -1.83
C GLY A 211 -17.19 -9.94 -0.65
N ASN A 212 -17.26 -10.48 0.56
CA ASN A 212 -17.53 -9.67 1.74
C ASN A 212 -16.23 -9.00 2.22
N TRP A 213 -16.23 -7.67 2.17
CA TRP A 213 -15.15 -6.85 2.71
C TRP A 213 -15.35 -6.54 4.19
N ARG A 214 -14.26 -6.58 4.94
CA ARG A 214 -14.25 -6.28 6.37
C ARG A 214 -12.89 -5.80 6.82
N VAL A 215 -12.83 -5.17 7.98
CA VAL A 215 -11.56 -4.87 8.64
C VAL A 215 -11.16 -6.07 9.49
N ALA A 216 -10.01 -6.62 9.19
CA ALA A 216 -9.34 -7.67 9.95
C ALA A 216 -8.17 -7.10 10.77
N SER A 217 -7.64 -7.88 11.69
CA SER A 217 -6.42 -7.51 12.41
C SER A 217 -5.52 -8.70 12.67
N ALA A 218 -4.22 -8.43 12.64
CA ALA A 218 -3.16 -9.35 13.05
C ALA A 218 -2.29 -8.69 14.11
N ILE A 219 -1.64 -9.48 14.94
CA ILE A 219 -0.70 -9.01 15.95
C ILE A 219 0.60 -9.83 15.84
N THR A 220 1.75 -9.16 15.98
CA THR A 220 3.02 -9.89 16.07
C THR A 220 3.06 -10.66 17.39
N GLU A 221 3.48 -11.92 17.34
CA GLU A 221 3.83 -12.65 18.56
C GLU A 221 5.18 -12.10 19.06
N SER A 222 5.29 -11.78 20.35
CA SER A 222 6.59 -11.58 20.93
C SER A 222 7.31 -12.93 20.87
N SER A 223 8.41 -13.01 20.09
CA SER A 223 9.34 -14.12 20.24
C SER A 223 9.84 -14.04 21.69
N GLY A 224 9.23 -14.88 22.55
CA GLY A 224 9.76 -15.06 23.90
C GLY A 224 11.15 -15.65 23.76
N GLU A 225 12.18 -14.88 24.10
CA GLU A 225 13.48 -15.38 24.51
C GLU A 225 13.38 -15.92 25.94
#